data_85efd5b9b2e287996c655d21eebf5c6e
#
_entry.id   85efd5b9b2e287996c655d21eebf5c6e
#
_cell.length_a   1.000
_cell.length_b   1.000
_cell.length_c   1.000
_cell.angle_alpha   90.00
_cell.angle_beta   90.00
_cell.angle_gamma   90.00
#
_symmetry.space_group_name_H-M   'P 1'
#
loop_
_entity.id
_entity.type
_entity.pdbx_description
1 polymer ?
#
loop_
_entity_poly.entity_id
_entity_poly.type
_entity_poly.pdbx_seq_one_letter_code
_entity_poly.pdbx_strand_id
1 'polypeptide(L)'
;MRNYKLLKALASVLETQNLTESAKQLNVTQSAMSKTLSQIRLEFSDPILIREGNRSVLTHRAKYLKLKLPQLLQQLDDLYLTEDIQPQKIERKFTIGFNAYVAPTILPQICAKMELESPNSTIECRLWQTEQFDELGESSIDLVATMAADIPENIYGKSLGQDQFVVMMCCQHPKANSEFGLQDLADAKHILVNGIIERREMVDALLSPTGKKRKVFAVVPSFLSAVESLKLTQAIMVAPAHIAAMYVERFSLVVKPLPIDLPEHDYYLLWHAKNQNDNEHKWFRELIFPQLRDNLSSAIEQGKLLLNMSQ
;
A
#
# COMPACT_ATOMS: atom_id res chain seq x y z
N MET A 1 -33.91 -24.53 8.71
CA MET A 1 -32.93 -23.43 8.74
C MET A 1 -33.44 -22.42 9.79
N ARG A 2 -32.64 -22.05 10.78
CA ARG A 2 -33.02 -21.14 11.86
C ARG A 2 -33.25 -19.72 11.35
N ASN A 3 -34.35 -19.07 11.78
CA ASN A 3 -34.70 -17.72 11.32
C ASN A 3 -34.14 -16.63 12.26
N TYR A 4 -32.91 -16.16 12.03
CA TYR A 4 -32.26 -15.13 12.84
C TYR A 4 -32.95 -13.76 12.76
N LYS A 5 -33.81 -13.50 11.75
CA LYS A 5 -34.59 -12.24 11.63
C LYS A 5 -35.55 -12.02 12.78
N LEU A 6 -35.94 -13.10 13.49
CA LEU A 6 -36.83 -13.03 14.62
C LEU A 6 -36.17 -12.53 15.92
N LEU A 7 -34.82 -12.50 15.99
CA LEU A 7 -34.13 -12.21 17.25
C LEU A 7 -34.35 -10.80 17.76
N LYS A 8 -34.37 -9.77 16.88
CA LYS A 8 -34.65 -8.39 17.29
C LYS A 8 -36.08 -8.25 17.82
N ALA A 9 -37.04 -8.92 17.19
CA ALA A 9 -38.44 -8.95 17.65
C ALA A 9 -38.58 -9.69 18.97
N LEU A 10 -37.89 -10.82 19.14
CA LEU A 10 -37.84 -11.55 20.40
C LEU A 10 -37.29 -10.68 21.54
N ALA A 11 -36.18 -9.99 21.31
CA ALA A 11 -35.56 -9.11 22.31
C ALA A 11 -36.55 -8.03 22.80
N SER A 12 -37.24 -7.35 21.87
CA SER A 12 -38.27 -6.35 22.21
C SER A 12 -39.42 -6.93 23.03
N VAL A 13 -39.89 -8.14 22.67
CA VAL A 13 -40.94 -8.82 23.43
C VAL A 13 -40.48 -9.21 24.83
N LEU A 14 -39.23 -9.67 24.96
CA LEU A 14 -38.68 -10.06 26.26
C LEU A 14 -38.49 -8.86 27.19
N GLU A 15 -38.16 -7.69 26.61
CA GLU A 15 -37.98 -6.45 27.35
C GLU A 15 -39.31 -5.86 27.82
N THR A 16 -40.21 -5.61 26.87
CA THR A 16 -41.48 -4.89 27.13
C THR A 16 -42.53 -5.75 27.75
N GLN A 17 -42.51 -7.07 27.53
CA GLN A 17 -43.57 -8.04 27.91
C GLN A 17 -44.99 -7.61 27.44
N ASN A 18 -45.03 -6.72 26.43
CA ASN A 18 -46.23 -6.11 25.88
C ASN A 18 -46.14 -5.99 24.37
N LEU A 19 -47.01 -6.70 23.63
CA LEU A 19 -46.97 -6.72 22.16
C LEU A 19 -47.25 -5.36 21.51
N THR A 20 -48.10 -4.54 22.12
CA THR A 20 -48.38 -3.20 21.59
C THR A 20 -47.16 -2.31 21.71
N GLU A 21 -46.45 -2.39 22.83
CA GLU A 21 -45.23 -1.62 23.07
C GLU A 21 -44.07 -2.13 22.18
N SER A 22 -43.91 -3.45 22.08
CA SER A 22 -42.94 -4.05 21.14
C SER A 22 -43.19 -3.64 19.69
N ALA A 23 -44.47 -3.58 19.27
CA ALA A 23 -44.83 -3.15 17.92
C ALA A 23 -44.43 -1.70 17.66
N LYS A 24 -44.65 -0.81 18.65
CA LYS A 24 -44.20 0.61 18.56
C LYS A 24 -42.67 0.72 18.47
N GLN A 25 -41.93 0.03 19.34
CA GLN A 25 -40.45 0.04 19.31
C GLN A 25 -39.89 -0.38 17.97
N LEU A 26 -40.54 -1.34 17.30
CA LEU A 26 -40.09 -1.89 16.02
C LEU A 26 -40.76 -1.23 14.80
N ASN A 27 -41.54 -0.18 14.99
CA ASN A 27 -42.28 0.52 13.93
C ASN A 27 -43.11 -0.42 13.03
N VAL A 28 -43.80 -1.38 13.66
CA VAL A 28 -44.71 -2.33 13.00
C VAL A 28 -46.12 -2.27 13.60
N THR A 29 -47.10 -2.86 12.91
CA THR A 29 -48.46 -2.98 13.47
C THR A 29 -48.53 -4.05 14.56
N GLN A 30 -49.45 -3.91 15.50
CA GLN A 30 -49.68 -4.92 16.55
C GLN A 30 -50.04 -6.29 15.95
N SER A 31 -50.79 -6.32 14.83
CA SER A 31 -51.16 -7.56 14.14
C SER A 31 -49.90 -8.24 13.52
N ALA A 32 -48.99 -7.47 12.94
CA ALA A 32 -47.72 -7.98 12.44
C ALA A 32 -46.88 -8.54 13.59
N MET A 33 -46.79 -7.81 14.70
CA MET A 33 -46.03 -8.26 15.88
C MET A 33 -46.62 -9.54 16.48
N SER A 34 -47.94 -9.68 16.52
CA SER A 34 -48.60 -10.92 16.95
C SER A 34 -48.27 -12.12 16.07
N LYS A 35 -48.24 -11.91 14.73
CA LYS A 35 -47.79 -12.93 13.77
C LYS A 35 -46.33 -13.31 13.99
N THR A 36 -45.49 -12.33 14.23
CA THR A 36 -44.06 -12.54 14.52
C THR A 36 -43.86 -13.31 15.81
N LEU A 37 -44.64 -13.00 16.89
CA LEU A 37 -44.58 -13.78 18.13
C LEU A 37 -45.01 -15.23 17.92
N SER A 38 -46.03 -15.49 17.08
CA SER A 38 -46.42 -16.85 16.73
C SER A 38 -45.29 -17.62 16.04
N GLN A 39 -44.54 -16.99 15.15
CA GLN A 39 -43.34 -17.58 14.52
C GLN A 39 -42.24 -17.82 15.56
N ILE A 40 -42.00 -16.88 16.47
CA ILE A 40 -41.00 -17.03 17.55
C ILE A 40 -41.36 -18.26 18.41
N ARG A 41 -42.62 -18.41 18.79
CA ARG A 41 -43.09 -19.56 19.58
C ARG A 41 -42.83 -20.90 18.90
N LEU A 42 -43.05 -20.97 17.60
CA LEU A 42 -42.75 -22.16 16.81
C LEU A 42 -41.22 -22.43 16.74
N GLU A 43 -40.44 -21.41 16.42
CA GLU A 43 -39.00 -21.56 16.27
C GLU A 43 -38.26 -21.95 17.55
N PHE A 44 -38.72 -21.39 18.69
CA PHE A 44 -38.15 -21.66 20.01
C PHE A 44 -38.83 -22.80 20.75
N SER A 45 -39.95 -23.35 20.22
CA SER A 45 -40.80 -24.36 20.88
C SER A 45 -41.17 -23.97 22.31
N ASP A 46 -41.47 -22.66 22.50
CA ASP A 46 -41.78 -22.09 23.82
C ASP A 46 -42.82 -20.98 23.68
N PRO A 47 -43.79 -20.87 24.58
CA PRO A 47 -44.82 -19.81 24.57
C PRO A 47 -44.23 -18.40 24.70
N ILE A 48 -43.04 -18.23 25.25
CA ILE A 48 -42.34 -16.96 25.52
C ILE A 48 -43.06 -16.09 26.54
N LEU A 49 -44.32 -15.75 26.26
CA LEU A 49 -45.22 -14.99 27.13
C LEU A 49 -46.46 -15.81 27.47
N ILE A 50 -46.76 -15.92 28.75
CA ILE A 50 -47.96 -16.54 29.30
C ILE A 50 -48.83 -15.45 29.91
N ARG A 51 -50.14 -15.51 29.70
CA ARG A 51 -51.11 -14.55 30.30
C ARG A 51 -51.50 -14.99 31.68
N GLU A 52 -51.26 -14.15 32.67
CA GLU A 52 -51.75 -14.32 34.06
C GLU A 52 -52.59 -13.13 34.41
N GLY A 53 -53.93 -13.36 34.34
CA GLY A 53 -54.95 -12.30 34.56
C GLY A 53 -54.75 -11.17 33.52
N ASN A 54 -54.47 -9.96 33.99
CA ASN A 54 -54.29 -8.78 33.17
C ASN A 54 -52.81 -8.52 32.76
N ARG A 55 -51.87 -9.39 33.14
CA ARG A 55 -50.43 -9.25 32.86
C ARG A 55 -49.92 -10.40 32.01
N SER A 56 -48.88 -10.10 31.26
CA SER A 56 -48.10 -11.12 30.56
C SER A 56 -46.82 -11.39 31.33
N VAL A 57 -46.48 -12.66 31.55
CA VAL A 57 -45.27 -13.08 32.25
C VAL A 57 -44.41 -13.93 31.35
N LEU A 58 -43.09 -13.82 31.53
CA LEU A 58 -42.09 -14.60 30.76
C LEU A 58 -42.03 -16.05 31.25
N THR A 59 -41.94 -17.00 30.31
CA THR A 59 -41.62 -18.39 30.65
C THR A 59 -40.21 -18.48 31.26
N HIS A 60 -39.86 -19.60 31.86
CA HIS A 60 -38.51 -19.82 32.39
C HIS A 60 -37.45 -19.71 31.29
N ARG A 61 -37.73 -20.28 30.11
CA ARG A 61 -36.84 -20.17 28.90
C ARG A 61 -36.75 -18.74 28.41
N ALA A 62 -37.83 -18.00 28.37
CA ALA A 62 -37.85 -16.59 27.99
C ALA A 62 -37.01 -15.71 28.93
N LYS A 63 -37.04 -15.97 30.24
CA LYS A 63 -36.17 -15.30 31.23
C LYS A 63 -34.67 -15.55 30.92
N TYR A 64 -34.32 -16.79 30.62
CA TYR A 64 -32.94 -17.13 30.22
C TYR A 64 -32.53 -16.40 28.93
N LEU A 65 -33.41 -16.39 27.91
CA LEU A 65 -33.13 -15.68 26.65
C LEU A 65 -33.01 -14.16 26.86
N LYS A 66 -33.82 -13.57 27.74
CA LYS A 66 -33.72 -12.15 28.12
C LYS A 66 -32.34 -11.76 28.63
N LEU A 67 -31.65 -12.64 29.34
CA LEU A 67 -30.31 -12.41 29.87
C LEU A 67 -29.24 -12.56 28.78
N LYS A 68 -29.40 -13.49 27.83
CA LYS A 68 -28.36 -13.84 26.87
C LYS A 68 -28.44 -13.07 25.52
N LEU A 69 -29.69 -12.79 25.07
CA LEU A 69 -29.93 -12.26 23.73
C LEU A 69 -29.34 -10.85 23.50
N PRO A 70 -29.41 -9.90 24.46
CA PRO A 70 -28.84 -8.56 24.23
C PRO A 70 -27.37 -8.58 23.87
N GLN A 71 -26.55 -9.34 24.59
CA GLN A 71 -25.12 -9.46 24.31
C GLN A 71 -24.84 -10.05 22.91
N LEU A 72 -25.62 -11.08 22.51
CA LEU A 72 -25.49 -11.69 21.18
C LEU A 72 -25.89 -10.73 20.07
N LEU A 73 -26.97 -9.95 20.28
CA LEU A 73 -27.40 -8.94 19.31
C LEU A 73 -26.34 -7.81 19.18
N GLN A 74 -25.76 -7.38 20.31
CA GLN A 74 -24.68 -6.41 20.27
C GLN A 74 -23.50 -6.92 19.47
N GLN A 75 -23.03 -8.15 19.68
CA GLN A 75 -21.98 -8.77 18.90
C GLN A 75 -22.30 -8.88 17.40
N LEU A 76 -23.58 -9.10 17.06
CA LEU A 76 -24.02 -9.08 15.66
C LEU A 76 -24.03 -7.66 15.07
N ASP A 77 -24.47 -6.68 15.85
CA ASP A 77 -24.46 -5.28 15.40
C ASP A 77 -23.01 -4.75 15.28
N ASP A 78 -22.08 -5.19 16.14
CA ASP A 78 -20.65 -4.86 16.08
C ASP A 78 -19.99 -5.30 14.77
N LEU A 79 -20.49 -6.38 14.11
CA LEU A 79 -20.01 -6.79 12.79
C LEU A 79 -20.26 -5.75 11.67
N TYR A 80 -21.21 -4.85 11.87
CA TYR A 80 -21.55 -3.78 10.93
C TYR A 80 -20.93 -2.44 11.28
N LEU A 81 -20.29 -2.33 12.45
CA LEU A 81 -19.58 -1.13 12.84
C LEU A 81 -18.23 -1.08 12.12
N THR A 82 -17.95 0.02 11.46
CA THR A 82 -16.58 0.37 11.09
C THR A 82 -15.89 0.86 12.35
N GLU A 83 -14.97 0.07 12.88
CA GLU A 83 -14.17 0.49 14.04
C GLU A 83 -13.38 1.75 13.72
N ASP A 84 -13.50 2.75 14.59
CA ASP A 84 -12.59 3.90 14.59
C ASP A 84 -11.18 3.38 14.95
N ILE A 85 -10.24 3.58 14.04
CA ILE A 85 -8.87 3.10 14.22
C ILE A 85 -8.21 3.88 15.35
N GLN A 86 -7.61 3.15 16.26
CA GLN A 86 -6.69 3.66 17.26
C GLN A 86 -5.28 3.18 16.91
N PRO A 87 -4.46 4.00 16.22
CA PRO A 87 -3.16 3.56 15.70
C PRO A 87 -2.25 2.92 16.77
N GLN A 88 -2.30 3.44 18.00
CA GLN A 88 -1.52 2.93 19.14
C GLN A 88 -1.89 1.50 19.56
N LYS A 89 -3.05 1.00 19.11
CA LYS A 89 -3.54 -0.35 19.41
C LYS A 89 -3.39 -1.33 18.25
N ILE A 90 -2.91 -0.88 17.10
CA ILE A 90 -2.71 -1.76 15.95
C ILE A 90 -1.55 -2.73 16.27
N GLU A 91 -1.84 -4.03 16.22
CA GLU A 91 -0.87 -5.13 16.39
C GLU A 91 -0.67 -5.87 15.06
N ARG A 92 -0.46 -5.12 13.98
CA ARG A 92 -0.34 -5.67 12.62
C ARG A 92 1.10 -5.57 12.11
N LYS A 93 1.49 -6.58 11.34
CA LYS A 93 2.67 -6.50 10.50
C LYS A 93 2.29 -5.90 9.15
N PHE A 94 2.83 -4.72 8.84
CA PHE A 94 2.72 -4.08 7.55
C PHE A 94 3.93 -4.43 6.69
N THR A 95 3.70 -4.87 5.47
CA THR A 95 4.76 -5.22 4.53
C THR A 95 4.77 -4.26 3.36
N ILE A 96 5.92 -3.62 3.11
CA ILE A 96 6.12 -2.70 1.99
C ILE A 96 7.12 -3.28 1.01
N GLY A 97 6.73 -3.36 -0.26
CA GLY A 97 7.63 -3.63 -1.36
C GLY A 97 8.29 -2.32 -1.85
N PHE A 98 9.60 -2.32 -1.93
CA PHE A 98 10.35 -1.24 -2.57
C PHE A 98 11.22 -1.82 -3.68
N ASN A 99 11.34 -1.11 -4.78
CA ASN A 99 12.48 -1.35 -5.64
C ASN A 99 13.76 -0.79 -4.97
N ALA A 100 14.92 -1.18 -5.47
CA ALA A 100 16.22 -0.88 -4.85
C ALA A 100 16.53 0.63 -4.69
N TYR A 101 15.66 1.52 -5.18
CA TYR A 101 15.89 2.96 -5.26
C TYR A 101 15.46 3.74 -4.02
N VAL A 102 14.32 3.41 -3.44
CA VAL A 102 13.60 4.27 -2.49
C VAL A 102 13.90 3.90 -1.04
N ALA A 103 14.13 2.61 -0.77
CA ALA A 103 14.25 2.09 0.59
C ALA A 103 15.30 2.80 1.49
N PRO A 104 16.55 3.06 1.05
CA PRO A 104 17.58 3.57 1.97
C PRO A 104 17.29 4.96 2.55
N THR A 105 16.57 5.81 1.82
CA THR A 105 16.33 7.20 2.22
C THR A 105 15.05 7.38 3.00
N ILE A 106 14.05 6.58 2.72
CA ILE A 106 12.71 6.78 3.28
C ILE A 106 12.41 5.87 4.46
N LEU A 107 12.98 4.66 4.48
CA LEU A 107 12.70 3.67 5.52
C LEU A 107 12.99 4.15 6.95
N PRO A 108 14.10 4.85 7.23
CA PRO A 108 14.35 5.40 8.56
C PRO A 108 13.25 6.37 9.04
N GLN A 109 12.72 7.20 8.14
CA GLN A 109 11.67 8.16 8.46
C GLN A 109 10.33 7.44 8.72
N ILE A 110 10.03 6.41 7.93
CA ILE A 110 8.84 5.57 8.15
C ILE A 110 8.94 4.86 9.50
N CYS A 111 10.09 4.26 9.83
CA CYS A 111 10.30 3.59 11.10
C CYS A 111 10.10 4.53 12.28
N ALA A 112 10.71 5.72 12.26
CA ALA A 112 10.56 6.71 13.31
C ALA A 112 9.09 7.15 13.51
N LYS A 113 8.35 7.30 12.41
CA LYS A 113 6.94 7.68 12.45
C LYS A 113 6.05 6.55 12.98
N MET A 114 6.34 5.30 12.59
CA MET A 114 5.64 4.13 13.09
C MET A 114 5.88 3.90 14.60
N GLU A 115 7.11 4.07 15.07
CA GLU A 115 7.43 3.99 16.48
C GLU A 115 6.61 4.97 17.33
N LEU A 116 6.39 6.17 16.80
CA LEU A 116 5.61 7.21 17.48
C LEU A 116 4.10 6.95 17.43
N GLU A 117 3.57 6.59 16.27
CA GLU A 117 2.12 6.55 16.03
C GLU A 117 1.51 5.16 16.23
N SER A 118 2.27 4.08 16.01
CA SER A 118 1.80 2.69 16.14
C SER A 118 2.89 1.77 16.68
N PRO A 119 3.28 1.94 17.95
CA PRO A 119 4.44 1.27 18.55
C PRO A 119 4.32 -0.26 18.64
N ASN A 120 3.08 -0.79 18.54
CA ASN A 120 2.82 -2.24 18.59
C ASN A 120 2.83 -2.90 17.19
N SER A 121 2.92 -2.09 16.13
CA SER A 121 3.00 -2.61 14.76
C SER A 121 4.42 -2.96 14.36
N THR A 122 4.54 -3.84 13.37
CA THR A 122 5.82 -4.23 12.77
C THR A 122 5.84 -3.79 11.31
N ILE A 123 6.97 -3.27 10.83
CA ILE A 123 7.23 -3.03 9.41
C ILE A 123 8.18 -4.09 8.87
N GLU A 124 7.79 -4.71 7.77
CA GLU A 124 8.67 -5.54 6.96
C GLU A 124 8.88 -4.88 5.59
N CYS A 125 10.14 -4.76 5.17
CA CYS A 125 10.48 -4.26 3.84
C CYS A 125 10.97 -5.41 2.98
N ARG A 126 10.41 -5.50 1.76
CA ARG A 126 10.80 -6.50 0.77
C ARG A 126 11.27 -5.85 -0.51
N LEU A 127 12.20 -6.49 -1.18
CA LEU A 127 12.56 -6.10 -2.53
C LEU A 127 11.39 -6.43 -3.47
N TRP A 128 10.94 -5.44 -4.22
CA TRP A 128 9.87 -5.56 -5.20
C TRP A 128 10.42 -5.55 -6.63
N GLN A 129 9.88 -6.42 -7.46
CA GLN A 129 10.11 -6.46 -8.91
C GLN A 129 8.79 -6.15 -9.63
N THR A 130 8.83 -5.30 -10.63
CA THR A 130 7.63 -4.76 -11.29
C THR A 130 6.74 -5.82 -11.95
N GLU A 131 7.31 -6.97 -12.28
CA GLU A 131 6.61 -8.10 -12.92
C GLU A 131 5.68 -8.88 -11.98
N GLN A 132 5.62 -8.50 -10.69
CA GLN A 132 4.90 -9.26 -9.65
C GLN A 132 3.50 -8.72 -9.34
N PHE A 133 2.91 -7.86 -10.17
CA PHE A 133 1.58 -7.30 -9.89
C PHE A 133 0.49 -8.36 -9.74
N ASP A 134 0.54 -9.44 -10.51
CA ASP A 134 -0.42 -10.54 -10.42
C ASP A 134 -0.36 -11.23 -9.04
N GLU A 135 0.83 -11.28 -8.45
CA GLU A 135 1.05 -11.88 -7.14
C GLU A 135 0.62 -10.97 -5.98
N LEU A 136 0.45 -9.65 -6.20
CA LEU A 136 0.12 -8.70 -5.13
C LEU A 136 -1.21 -9.03 -4.45
N GLY A 137 -2.15 -9.60 -5.19
CA GLY A 137 -3.44 -10.06 -4.67
C GLY A 137 -3.31 -11.21 -3.67
N GLU A 138 -2.38 -12.12 -3.89
CA GLU A 138 -2.15 -13.33 -3.09
C GLU A 138 -1.04 -13.13 -2.06
N SER A 139 -0.15 -12.16 -2.28
CA SER A 139 0.97 -11.89 -1.39
C SER A 139 0.54 -11.22 -0.08
N SER A 140 1.47 -11.25 0.88
CA SER A 140 1.35 -10.51 2.15
C SER A 140 1.85 -9.07 2.06
N ILE A 141 2.09 -8.55 0.85
CA ILE A 141 2.56 -7.18 0.65
C ILE A 141 1.35 -6.24 0.69
N ASP A 142 1.39 -5.26 1.57
CA ASP A 142 0.34 -4.26 1.73
C ASP A 142 0.49 -3.13 0.72
N LEU A 143 1.69 -2.58 0.59
CA LEU A 143 2.02 -1.43 -0.26
C LEU A 143 3.24 -1.72 -1.12
N VAL A 144 3.29 -1.12 -2.29
CA VAL A 144 4.47 -1.14 -3.15
C VAL A 144 4.79 0.28 -3.61
N ALA A 145 6.03 0.73 -3.39
CA ALA A 145 6.54 1.97 -3.97
C ALA A 145 7.49 1.63 -5.13
N THR A 146 7.06 1.89 -6.36
CA THR A 146 7.75 1.43 -7.57
C THR A 146 7.50 2.35 -8.77
N MET A 147 8.34 2.20 -9.78
CA MET A 147 8.02 2.68 -11.12
C MET A 147 7.03 1.72 -11.78
N ALA A 148 6.03 2.24 -12.47
CA ALA A 148 5.13 1.46 -13.28
C ALA A 148 4.67 2.25 -14.51
N ALA A 149 4.56 1.57 -15.66
CA ALA A 149 3.97 2.12 -16.88
C ALA A 149 2.52 1.63 -17.02
N ASP A 150 2.32 0.32 -16.89
CA ASP A 150 1.01 -0.31 -16.98
C ASP A 150 0.59 -0.83 -15.61
N ILE A 151 -0.50 -0.27 -15.08
CA ILE A 151 -1.04 -0.67 -13.77
C ILE A 151 -2.33 -1.45 -14.01
N PRO A 152 -2.44 -2.71 -13.55
CA PRO A 152 -3.65 -3.51 -13.67
C PRO A 152 -4.87 -2.88 -13.01
N GLU A 153 -6.08 -3.14 -13.51
CA GLU A 153 -7.33 -2.56 -13.01
C GLU A 153 -7.64 -2.86 -11.54
N ASN A 154 -7.13 -3.98 -11.02
CA ASN A 154 -7.28 -4.39 -9.63
C ASN A 154 -6.22 -3.78 -8.68
N ILE A 155 -5.35 -2.91 -9.19
CA ILE A 155 -4.34 -2.19 -8.41
C ILE A 155 -4.72 -0.72 -8.33
N TYR A 156 -4.85 -0.22 -7.12
CA TYR A 156 -5.04 1.19 -6.82
C TYR A 156 -3.71 1.86 -6.50
N GLY A 157 -3.65 3.18 -6.70
CA GLY A 157 -2.41 3.89 -6.44
C GLY A 157 -2.54 5.39 -6.29
N LYS A 158 -1.45 6.00 -5.82
CA LYS A 158 -1.22 7.44 -5.79
C LYS A 158 0.11 7.73 -6.47
N SER A 159 0.15 8.73 -7.36
CA SER A 159 1.40 9.19 -7.97
C SER A 159 2.31 9.82 -6.91
N LEU A 160 3.60 9.49 -6.99
CA LEU A 160 4.66 10.03 -6.14
C LEU A 160 5.51 11.09 -6.89
N GLY A 161 5.49 11.08 -8.22
CA GLY A 161 6.22 12.02 -9.06
C GLY A 161 6.76 11.38 -10.34
N GLN A 162 7.40 12.22 -11.17
CA GLN A 162 8.04 11.81 -12.43
C GLN A 162 9.52 12.14 -12.39
N ASP A 163 10.36 11.24 -12.90
CA ASP A 163 11.80 11.41 -12.97
C ASP A 163 12.33 11.02 -14.35
N GLN A 164 13.56 11.42 -14.63
CA GLN A 164 14.28 11.14 -15.87
C GLN A 164 15.56 10.37 -15.59
N PHE A 165 16.10 9.74 -16.64
CA PHE A 165 17.39 9.07 -16.54
C PHE A 165 18.54 9.99 -16.90
N VAL A 166 19.67 9.77 -16.24
CA VAL A 166 20.92 10.50 -16.42
C VAL A 166 22.08 9.52 -16.55
N VAL A 167 23.21 10.00 -17.05
CA VAL A 167 24.47 9.27 -17.04
C VAL A 167 25.30 9.72 -15.86
N MET A 168 25.82 8.79 -15.08
CA MET A 168 26.74 9.02 -13.97
C MET A 168 28.11 8.42 -14.27
N MET A 169 29.15 9.15 -13.90
CA MET A 169 30.57 8.73 -14.08
C MET A 169 31.47 9.35 -13.01
N CYS A 170 32.66 8.81 -12.83
CA CYS A 170 33.64 9.40 -11.95
C CYS A 170 34.08 10.79 -12.49
N CYS A 171 34.39 11.73 -11.61
CA CYS A 171 34.94 13.05 -12.00
C CYS A 171 36.27 12.97 -12.80
N GLN A 172 37.00 11.86 -12.68
CA GLN A 172 38.21 11.59 -13.44
C GLN A 172 37.97 10.84 -14.77
N HIS A 173 36.70 10.58 -15.11
CA HIS A 173 36.36 9.92 -16.37
C HIS A 173 36.78 10.83 -17.56
N PRO A 174 37.34 10.27 -18.67
CA PRO A 174 37.79 11.07 -19.81
C PRO A 174 36.74 12.03 -20.39
N LYS A 175 35.46 11.69 -20.23
CA LYS A 175 34.33 12.49 -20.71
C LYS A 175 33.67 13.33 -19.61
N ALA A 176 34.23 13.41 -18.42
CA ALA A 176 33.62 14.16 -17.31
C ALA A 176 33.46 15.66 -17.63
N ASN A 177 34.46 16.26 -18.27
CA ASN A 177 34.54 17.69 -18.59
C ASN A 177 34.30 18.01 -20.07
N SER A 178 33.72 17.10 -20.85
CA SER A 178 33.41 17.29 -22.26
C SER A 178 31.98 16.90 -22.57
N GLU A 179 31.51 17.20 -23.77
CA GLU A 179 30.22 16.71 -24.24
C GLU A 179 30.17 15.17 -24.21
N PHE A 180 29.03 14.63 -23.87
CA PHE A 180 28.78 13.20 -23.81
C PHE A 180 27.64 12.84 -24.78
N GLY A 181 28.01 12.25 -25.89
CA GLY A 181 27.09 11.92 -26.98
C GLY A 181 26.72 10.44 -27.04
N LEU A 182 25.87 10.12 -28.03
CA LEU A 182 25.38 8.76 -28.27
C LEU A 182 26.51 7.76 -28.50
N GLN A 183 27.57 8.19 -29.21
CA GLN A 183 28.72 7.35 -29.45
C GLN A 183 29.48 7.00 -28.17
N ASP A 184 29.61 7.97 -27.25
CA ASP A 184 30.26 7.77 -25.96
C ASP A 184 29.46 6.80 -25.10
N LEU A 185 28.11 6.91 -25.10
CA LEU A 185 27.20 5.98 -24.41
C LEU A 185 27.40 4.55 -24.93
N ALA A 186 27.47 4.36 -26.23
CA ALA A 186 27.64 3.05 -26.86
C ALA A 186 29.00 2.41 -26.62
N ASP A 187 30.08 3.23 -26.60
CA ASP A 187 31.44 2.75 -26.46
C ASP A 187 31.89 2.56 -25.00
N ALA A 188 31.23 3.21 -24.06
CA ALA A 188 31.55 3.11 -22.64
C ALA A 188 31.29 1.70 -22.05
N LYS A 189 32.02 1.40 -20.98
CA LYS A 189 31.72 0.24 -20.11
C LYS A 189 30.60 0.62 -19.15
N HIS A 190 29.57 -0.21 -19.09
CA HIS A 190 28.41 0.05 -18.22
C HIS A 190 28.42 -0.80 -16.96
N ILE A 191 28.15 -0.16 -15.83
CA ILE A 191 27.78 -0.84 -14.59
C ILE A 191 26.24 -0.81 -14.50
N LEU A 192 25.64 -1.96 -14.29
CA LEU A 192 24.20 -2.13 -14.16
C LEU A 192 23.85 -2.54 -12.74
N VAL A 193 22.71 -2.09 -12.25
CA VAL A 193 22.16 -2.55 -10.97
C VAL A 193 21.13 -3.65 -11.25
N ASN A 194 21.20 -4.73 -10.47
CA ASN A 194 20.27 -5.87 -10.60
C ASN A 194 18.83 -5.45 -10.24
N GLY A 195 17.83 -6.07 -10.86
CA GLY A 195 16.42 -5.79 -10.59
C GLY A 195 15.82 -4.61 -11.38
N ILE A 196 16.53 -4.08 -12.39
CA ILE A 196 16.06 -2.98 -13.25
C ILE A 196 16.01 -3.45 -14.72
N ILE A 197 15.29 -4.51 -14.98
CA ILE A 197 15.31 -5.20 -16.27
C ILE A 197 14.65 -4.35 -17.37
N GLU A 198 13.44 -3.85 -17.15
CA GLU A 198 12.66 -3.12 -18.16
C GLU A 198 13.37 -1.90 -18.75
N ARG A 199 14.04 -1.11 -17.91
CA ARG A 199 14.76 0.09 -18.36
C ARG A 199 16.10 -0.24 -19.03
N ARG A 200 16.67 -1.38 -18.67
CA ARG A 200 17.83 -1.92 -19.34
C ARG A 200 17.52 -2.22 -20.80
N GLU A 201 16.41 -2.90 -21.05
CA GLU A 201 15.94 -3.24 -22.39
C GLU A 201 15.59 -2.00 -23.21
N MET A 202 15.00 -0.97 -22.61
CA MET A 202 14.71 0.29 -23.29
C MET A 202 15.99 1.00 -23.79
N VAL A 203 17.00 1.13 -22.94
CA VAL A 203 18.28 1.75 -23.36
C VAL A 203 18.93 0.93 -24.47
N ASP A 204 18.90 -0.39 -24.37
CA ASP A 204 19.46 -1.27 -25.40
C ASP A 204 18.67 -1.20 -26.72
N ALA A 205 17.34 -1.10 -26.65
CA ALA A 205 16.47 -0.92 -27.81
C ALA A 205 16.75 0.41 -28.53
N LEU A 206 16.93 1.50 -27.79
CA LEU A 206 17.24 2.82 -28.35
C LEU A 206 18.65 2.93 -28.93
N LEU A 207 19.58 2.10 -28.49
CA LEU A 207 20.91 1.98 -29.10
C LEU A 207 20.89 1.08 -30.33
N SER A 208 19.98 0.16 -30.46
CA SER A 208 19.90 -0.84 -31.55
C SER A 208 19.95 -0.24 -32.97
N PRO A 209 19.28 0.90 -33.29
CA PRO A 209 19.37 1.52 -34.61
C PRO A 209 20.78 1.95 -35.00
N THR A 210 21.66 2.18 -34.01
CA THR A 210 23.08 2.50 -34.27
C THR A 210 23.95 1.28 -34.62
N GLY A 211 23.36 0.06 -34.56
CA GLY A 211 24.08 -1.20 -34.70
C GLY A 211 24.95 -1.58 -33.50
N LYS A 212 24.85 -0.84 -32.38
CA LYS A 212 25.66 -1.04 -31.19
C LYS A 212 24.81 -1.56 -30.02
N LYS A 213 25.51 -2.27 -29.12
CA LYS A 213 24.95 -2.72 -27.82
C LYS A 213 25.84 -2.20 -26.70
N ARG A 214 25.28 -1.94 -25.55
CA ARG A 214 26.05 -1.54 -24.37
C ARG A 214 27.10 -2.60 -24.01
N LYS A 215 28.28 -2.17 -23.67
CA LYS A 215 29.35 -3.03 -23.14
C LYS A 215 29.15 -3.20 -21.63
N VAL A 216 28.34 -4.16 -21.22
CA VAL A 216 28.14 -4.43 -19.79
C VAL A 216 29.44 -4.93 -19.18
N PHE A 217 29.99 -4.14 -18.26
CA PHE A 217 31.25 -4.44 -17.55
C PHE A 217 30.97 -5.18 -16.23
N ALA A 218 29.95 -4.72 -15.49
CA ALA A 218 29.54 -5.35 -14.23
C ALA A 218 28.03 -5.23 -14.03
N VAL A 219 27.47 -6.21 -13.34
CA VAL A 219 26.10 -6.17 -12.78
C VAL A 219 26.24 -6.30 -11.27
N VAL A 220 25.76 -5.28 -10.53
CA VAL A 220 25.92 -5.17 -9.08
C VAL A 220 24.58 -5.19 -8.34
N PRO A 221 24.54 -5.57 -7.06
CA PRO A 221 23.28 -5.74 -6.35
C PRO A 221 22.61 -4.44 -5.89
N SER A 222 23.35 -3.31 -5.85
CA SER A 222 22.81 -2.05 -5.31
C SER A 222 23.46 -0.83 -5.96
N PHE A 223 22.79 0.32 -5.86
CA PHE A 223 23.37 1.61 -6.30
C PHE A 223 24.61 1.98 -5.54
N LEU A 224 24.69 1.70 -4.25
CA LEU A 224 25.90 1.96 -3.48
C LEU A 224 27.09 1.19 -4.04
N SER A 225 26.91 -0.10 -4.36
CA SER A 225 27.95 -0.89 -5.02
C SER A 225 28.35 -0.33 -6.40
N ALA A 226 27.35 0.18 -7.14
CA ALA A 226 27.60 0.79 -8.44
C ALA A 226 28.45 2.06 -8.33
N VAL A 227 28.05 3.01 -7.47
CA VAL A 227 28.76 4.29 -7.31
C VAL A 227 30.17 4.13 -6.75
N GLU A 228 30.38 3.18 -5.82
CA GLU A 228 31.73 2.84 -5.35
C GLU A 228 32.59 2.25 -6.48
N SER A 229 32.01 1.45 -7.37
CA SER A 229 32.71 0.92 -8.52
C SER A 229 33.02 2.00 -9.56
N LEU A 230 32.12 2.98 -9.76
CA LEU A 230 32.37 4.12 -10.64
C LEU A 230 33.62 4.91 -10.23
N LYS A 231 33.84 5.11 -8.92
CA LYS A 231 35.02 5.84 -8.41
C LYS A 231 36.35 5.21 -8.81
N LEU A 232 36.37 3.90 -8.97
CA LEU A 232 37.57 3.12 -9.20
C LEU A 232 37.76 2.72 -10.67
N THR A 233 36.83 3.10 -11.55
CA THR A 233 36.80 2.65 -12.94
C THR A 233 36.49 3.81 -13.89
N GLN A 234 36.72 3.59 -15.19
CA GLN A 234 36.24 4.45 -16.26
C GLN A 234 34.89 3.95 -16.82
N ALA A 235 34.09 3.31 -16.00
CA ALA A 235 32.73 2.89 -16.38
C ALA A 235 31.73 4.01 -16.15
N ILE A 236 30.56 3.87 -16.77
CA ILE A 236 29.41 4.74 -16.58
C ILE A 236 28.23 3.93 -16.05
N MET A 237 27.24 4.65 -15.50
CA MET A 237 25.95 4.07 -15.12
C MET A 237 24.82 4.98 -15.62
N VAL A 238 23.78 4.39 -16.16
CA VAL A 238 22.50 5.07 -16.40
C VAL A 238 21.61 4.85 -15.20
N ALA A 239 21.16 5.93 -14.57
CA ALA A 239 20.35 5.89 -13.35
C ALA A 239 19.30 7.00 -13.34
N PRO A 240 18.22 6.90 -12.55
CA PRO A 240 17.30 8.01 -12.30
C PRO A 240 18.01 9.23 -11.71
N ALA A 241 17.56 10.44 -12.05
CA ALA A 241 18.17 11.68 -11.59
C ALA A 241 18.14 11.86 -10.07
N HIS A 242 17.08 11.40 -9.39
CA HIS A 242 17.01 11.42 -7.93
C HIS A 242 18.09 10.54 -7.28
N ILE A 243 18.49 9.44 -7.93
CA ILE A 243 19.60 8.60 -7.46
C ILE A 243 20.92 9.33 -7.63
N ALA A 244 21.11 10.04 -8.75
CA ALA A 244 22.30 10.86 -8.96
C ALA A 244 22.42 11.93 -7.85
N ALA A 245 21.33 12.62 -7.51
CA ALA A 245 21.30 13.62 -6.44
C ALA A 245 21.78 13.07 -5.10
N MET A 246 21.44 11.83 -4.76
CA MET A 246 21.85 11.20 -3.50
C MET A 246 23.36 10.94 -3.38
N TYR A 247 24.03 10.71 -4.51
CA TYR A 247 25.39 10.16 -4.48
C TYR A 247 26.45 11.09 -5.07
N VAL A 248 26.07 12.08 -5.89
CA VAL A 248 27.01 12.87 -6.69
C VAL A 248 28.05 13.58 -5.84
N GLU A 249 27.63 14.28 -4.78
CA GLU A 249 28.54 15.02 -3.90
C GLU A 249 29.40 14.07 -3.06
N ARG A 250 28.76 13.08 -2.44
CA ARG A 250 29.44 12.14 -1.53
C ARG A 250 30.55 11.33 -2.23
N PHE A 251 30.36 11.00 -3.51
CA PHE A 251 31.26 10.12 -4.24
C PHE A 251 32.08 10.82 -5.34
N SER A 252 32.02 12.16 -5.39
CA SER A 252 32.72 12.96 -6.41
C SER A 252 32.42 12.45 -7.83
N LEU A 253 31.14 12.29 -8.14
CA LEU A 253 30.68 11.85 -9.45
C LEU A 253 30.25 13.05 -10.30
N VAL A 254 30.21 12.86 -11.61
CA VAL A 254 29.67 13.82 -12.58
C VAL A 254 28.44 13.23 -13.20
N VAL A 255 27.44 14.08 -13.41
CA VAL A 255 26.16 13.74 -14.05
C VAL A 255 26.12 14.41 -15.43
N LYS A 256 25.69 13.67 -16.44
CA LYS A 256 25.47 14.17 -17.78
C LYS A 256 24.06 13.83 -18.24
N PRO A 257 23.45 14.66 -19.11
CA PRO A 257 22.22 14.28 -19.79
C PRO A 257 22.39 12.94 -20.52
N LEU A 258 21.33 12.14 -20.51
CA LEU A 258 21.32 10.93 -21.33
C LEU A 258 21.14 11.32 -22.80
N PRO A 259 22.08 10.92 -23.71
CA PRO A 259 22.05 11.36 -25.10
C PRO A 259 21.08 10.54 -25.99
N ILE A 260 20.00 10.08 -25.43
CA ILE A 260 18.89 9.40 -26.07
C ILE A 260 17.57 9.92 -25.46
N ASP A 261 16.55 10.01 -26.28
CA ASP A 261 15.22 10.45 -25.82
C ASP A 261 14.49 9.27 -25.15
N LEU A 262 14.60 9.22 -23.84
CA LEU A 262 13.87 8.29 -22.98
C LEU A 262 12.71 9.05 -22.33
N PRO A 263 11.47 8.53 -22.41
CA PRO A 263 10.36 9.15 -21.71
C PRO A 263 10.61 9.19 -20.20
N GLU A 264 10.13 10.25 -19.56
CA GLU A 264 10.07 10.31 -18.11
C GLU A 264 9.30 9.10 -17.57
N HIS A 265 9.61 8.71 -16.37
CA HIS A 265 8.97 7.56 -15.74
C HIS A 265 8.28 7.99 -14.45
N ASP A 266 7.11 7.39 -14.23
CA ASP A 266 6.27 7.68 -13.09
C ASP A 266 6.57 6.75 -11.92
N TYR A 267 6.59 7.33 -10.71
CA TYR A 267 6.63 6.60 -9.45
C TYR A 267 5.26 6.60 -8.81
N TYR A 268 4.88 5.46 -8.25
CA TYR A 268 3.60 5.26 -7.59
C TYR A 268 3.75 4.57 -6.25
N LEU A 269 2.85 4.90 -5.32
CA LEU A 269 2.52 4.06 -4.20
C LEU A 269 1.28 3.25 -4.59
N LEU A 270 1.40 1.93 -4.66
CA LEU A 270 0.39 1.01 -5.18
C LEU A 270 -0.07 0.01 -4.11
N TRP A 271 -1.34 -0.45 -4.23
CA TRP A 271 -1.91 -1.50 -3.38
C TRP A 271 -3.02 -2.23 -4.12
N HIS A 272 -3.26 -3.49 -3.73
CA HIS A 272 -4.32 -4.29 -4.31
C HIS A 272 -5.72 -3.83 -3.84
N ALA A 273 -6.73 -3.96 -4.69
CA ALA A 273 -8.12 -3.59 -4.44
C ALA A 273 -8.71 -4.23 -3.17
N LYS A 274 -8.26 -5.44 -2.77
CA LYS A 274 -8.69 -6.12 -1.53
C LYS A 274 -8.46 -5.28 -0.28
N ASN A 275 -7.43 -4.41 -0.29
CA ASN A 275 -7.04 -3.57 0.84
C ASN A 275 -7.65 -2.16 0.78
N GLN A 276 -8.45 -1.86 -0.25
CA GLN A 276 -8.97 -0.50 -0.48
C GLN A 276 -9.80 0.02 0.70
N ASN A 277 -10.64 -0.85 1.27
CA ASN A 277 -11.57 -0.53 2.35
C ASN A 277 -11.11 -1.03 3.73
N ASP A 278 -9.90 -1.56 3.83
CA ASP A 278 -9.27 -1.92 5.10
C ASP A 278 -8.81 -0.64 5.81
N ASN A 279 -9.38 -0.37 6.98
CA ASN A 279 -9.15 0.87 7.70
C ASN A 279 -7.71 0.99 8.21
N GLU A 280 -7.10 -0.07 8.74
CA GLU A 280 -5.70 -0.07 9.18
C GLU A 280 -4.75 0.15 8.01
N HIS A 281 -5.03 -0.49 6.88
CA HIS A 281 -4.27 -0.31 5.67
C HIS A 281 -4.43 1.12 5.11
N LYS A 282 -5.64 1.71 5.19
CA LYS A 282 -5.88 3.11 4.79
C LYS A 282 -5.07 4.07 5.64
N TRP A 283 -5.09 3.89 6.96
CA TRP A 283 -4.26 4.68 7.88
C TRP A 283 -2.79 4.56 7.52
N PHE A 284 -2.28 3.35 7.32
CA PHE A 284 -0.88 3.09 7.02
C PHE A 284 -0.43 3.77 5.71
N ARG A 285 -1.21 3.68 4.63
CA ARG A 285 -0.87 4.37 3.37
C ARG A 285 -0.97 5.90 3.47
N GLU A 286 -1.88 6.44 4.28
CA GLU A 286 -1.97 7.88 4.53
C GLU A 286 -0.81 8.40 5.39
N LEU A 287 -0.32 7.58 6.31
CA LEU A 287 0.89 7.85 7.09
C LEU A 287 2.13 7.93 6.19
N ILE A 288 2.28 7.00 5.27
CA ILE A 288 3.51 6.81 4.47
C ILE A 288 3.54 7.69 3.23
N PHE A 289 2.41 7.89 2.55
CA PHE A 289 2.37 8.58 1.26
C PHE A 289 3.02 9.96 1.28
N PRO A 290 2.76 10.87 2.23
CA PRO A 290 3.42 12.17 2.27
C PRO A 290 4.94 12.06 2.40
N GLN A 291 5.42 11.11 3.22
CA GLN A 291 6.86 10.90 3.43
C GLN A 291 7.55 10.48 2.14
N LEU A 292 6.94 9.53 1.41
CA LEU A 292 7.45 9.04 0.14
C LEU A 292 7.46 10.14 -0.92
N ARG A 293 6.34 10.84 -1.07
CA ARG A 293 6.18 11.89 -2.07
C ARG A 293 7.17 13.04 -1.84
N ASP A 294 7.23 13.56 -0.62
CA ASP A 294 8.03 14.74 -0.33
C ASP A 294 9.55 14.43 -0.42
N ASN A 295 9.97 13.25 0.03
CA ASN A 295 11.35 12.79 -0.11
C ASN A 295 11.74 12.62 -1.59
N LEU A 296 10.90 11.92 -2.36
CA LEU A 296 11.16 11.67 -3.78
C LEU A 296 11.13 12.97 -4.59
N SER A 297 10.15 13.84 -4.36
CA SER A 297 10.05 15.14 -5.06
C SER A 297 11.28 16.01 -4.82
N SER A 298 11.74 16.09 -3.57
CA SER A 298 12.95 16.84 -3.23
C SER A 298 14.19 16.27 -3.93
N ALA A 299 14.34 14.95 -3.96
CA ALA A 299 15.47 14.30 -4.63
C ALA A 299 15.41 14.46 -6.17
N ILE A 300 14.22 14.43 -6.77
CA ILE A 300 14.02 14.69 -8.20
C ILE A 300 14.40 16.13 -8.55
N GLU A 301 13.95 17.11 -7.76
CA GLU A 301 14.32 18.52 -7.97
C GLU A 301 15.83 18.73 -7.89
N GLN A 302 16.49 18.13 -6.91
CA GLN A 302 17.94 18.18 -6.81
C GLN A 302 18.63 17.54 -8.03
N GLY A 303 18.12 16.41 -8.51
CA GLY A 303 18.61 15.75 -9.72
C GLY A 303 18.47 16.62 -10.97
N LYS A 304 17.36 17.33 -11.12
CA LYS A 304 17.14 18.28 -12.23
C LYS A 304 18.09 19.48 -12.15
N LEU A 305 18.38 19.98 -10.93
CA LEU A 305 19.36 21.06 -10.74
C LEU A 305 20.77 20.64 -11.15
N LEU A 306 21.20 19.42 -10.83
CA LEU A 306 22.51 18.89 -11.25
C LEU A 306 22.68 18.85 -12.75
N LEU A 307 21.61 18.52 -13.49
CA LEU A 307 21.66 18.53 -14.96
C LEU A 307 21.80 19.94 -15.53
N ASN A 308 21.10 20.92 -14.96
CA ASN A 308 21.18 22.32 -15.41
C ASN A 308 22.56 22.95 -15.15
N MET A 309 23.26 22.50 -14.10
CA MET A 309 24.63 22.93 -13.80
C MET A 309 25.69 22.25 -14.69
N SER A 310 25.29 21.17 -15.36
CA SER A 310 26.18 20.35 -16.20
C SER A 310 26.11 20.71 -17.71
N GLN A 311 25.22 21.64 -18.06
CA GLN A 311 25.14 22.28 -19.39
C GLN A 311 26.01 23.53 -19.43
#